data_c46744d3c6c367d30e753f9da40db0eb
#
_entry.id   c46744d3c6c367d30e753f9da40db0eb
#
_cell.length_a   1.000
_cell.length_b   1.000
_cell.length_c   1.000
_cell.angle_alpha   90.00
_cell.angle_beta   90.00
_cell.angle_gamma   90.00
#
_symmetry.space_group_name_H-M   'P 1'
#
loop_
_entity.id
_entity.type
_entity.pdbx_description
1 polymer ?
#
loop_
_entity_poly.entity_id
_entity_poly.type
_entity_poly.pdbx_seq_one_letter_code
_entity_poly.pdbx_strand_id
1 'polypeptide(L)'
;MTDLPSNLANIFSEDKEPSDIFAELLPLLGEQLKCDRIFLYTRNPQTKVGKVVSCWRRTLEIPDIDDYEWKQEPESLAKEDPLFAAALNAKPSIFIEDVETANPEIVNKKFEQKTFGHKALIHAHLCQEGLLWGILQPCIFAKPRTWQESDRHIIAQLETKITPLVIKYINQTQK
;
A
#
# COMPACT_ATOMS: atom_id res chain seq x y z
N MET A 1 -13.44 19.94 -4.53
CA MET A 1 -12.48 19.00 -3.90
C MET A 1 -13.13 18.40 -2.67
N THR A 2 -13.33 17.09 -2.67
CA THR A 2 -13.91 16.40 -1.52
C THR A 2 -12.82 16.09 -0.50
N ASP A 3 -13.04 16.51 0.74
CA ASP A 3 -12.15 16.19 1.84
C ASP A 3 -12.21 14.69 2.16
N LEU A 4 -11.22 14.16 2.91
CA LEU A 4 -11.31 12.81 3.42
C LEU A 4 -12.61 12.62 4.20
N PRO A 5 -13.28 11.46 4.08
CA PRO A 5 -14.38 11.11 4.98
C PRO A 5 -13.97 11.35 6.43
N SER A 6 -14.88 11.90 7.22
CA SER A 6 -14.58 12.33 8.60
C SER A 6 -14.02 11.20 9.47
N ASN A 7 -14.49 9.95 9.28
CA ASN A 7 -13.98 8.80 10.02
C ASN A 7 -12.50 8.50 9.72
N LEU A 8 -12.04 8.78 8.49
CA LEU A 8 -10.63 8.64 8.13
C LEU A 8 -9.83 9.88 8.60
N ALA A 9 -10.38 11.07 8.41
CA ALA A 9 -9.70 12.30 8.79
C ALA A 9 -9.43 12.37 10.30
N ASN A 10 -10.37 11.92 11.12
CA ASN A 10 -10.28 11.97 12.57
C ASN A 10 -9.12 11.13 13.14
N ILE A 11 -8.72 10.06 12.45
CA ILE A 11 -7.60 9.21 12.88
C ILE A 11 -6.31 10.04 13.00
N PHE A 12 -6.11 10.99 12.08
CA PHE A 12 -4.90 11.80 12.00
C PHE A 12 -4.92 13.01 12.94
N SER A 13 -6.06 13.34 13.54
CA SER A 13 -6.20 14.49 14.43
C SER A 13 -5.77 14.20 15.87
N GLU A 14 -5.58 12.93 16.21
CA GLU A 14 -5.20 12.50 17.55
C GLU A 14 -3.68 12.30 17.66
N ASP A 15 -3.12 12.63 18.82
CA ASP A 15 -1.70 12.43 19.09
C ASP A 15 -1.45 10.96 19.45
N LYS A 16 -1.21 10.15 18.44
CA LYS A 16 -0.96 8.71 18.56
C LYS A 16 0.35 8.34 17.87
N GLU A 17 0.91 7.20 18.30
CA GLU A 17 2.06 6.64 17.62
C GLU A 17 1.68 6.19 16.20
N PRO A 18 2.61 6.28 15.24
CA PRO A 18 2.30 5.90 13.85
C PRO A 18 1.73 4.50 13.70
N SER A 19 2.25 3.51 14.42
CA SER A 19 1.76 2.12 14.35
C SER A 19 0.30 2.00 14.78
N ASP A 20 -0.14 2.78 15.77
CA ASP A 20 -1.53 2.80 16.22
C ASP A 20 -2.43 3.43 15.16
N ILE A 21 -1.96 4.51 14.52
CA ILE A 21 -2.69 5.15 13.43
C ILE A 21 -2.88 4.17 12.27
N PHE A 22 -1.83 3.45 11.88
CA PHE A 22 -1.92 2.45 10.80
C PHE A 22 -2.92 1.34 11.13
N ALA A 23 -2.90 0.85 12.36
CA ALA A 23 -3.82 -0.21 12.81
C ALA A 23 -5.28 0.23 12.78
N GLU A 24 -5.57 1.49 13.09
CA GLU A 24 -6.93 2.05 13.03
C GLU A 24 -7.35 2.38 11.59
N LEU A 25 -6.43 2.86 10.78
CA LEU A 25 -6.70 3.32 9.42
C LEU A 25 -7.12 2.18 8.51
N LEU A 26 -6.40 1.06 8.52
CA LEU A 26 -6.58 0.01 7.52
C LEU A 26 -8.00 -0.59 7.52
N PRO A 27 -8.61 -0.93 8.66
CA PRO A 27 -9.99 -1.42 8.67
C PRO A 27 -10.99 -0.40 8.12
N LEU A 28 -10.86 0.87 8.50
CA LEU A 28 -11.77 1.92 8.04
C LEU A 28 -11.61 2.18 6.55
N LEU A 29 -10.38 2.19 6.06
CA LEU A 29 -10.10 2.33 4.63
C LEU A 29 -10.63 1.13 3.85
N GLY A 30 -10.50 -0.07 4.40
CA GLY A 30 -11.04 -1.30 3.82
C GLY A 30 -12.54 -1.22 3.60
N GLU A 31 -13.25 -0.70 4.59
CA GLU A 31 -14.71 -0.48 4.48
C GLU A 31 -15.04 0.62 3.47
N GLN A 32 -14.29 1.72 3.50
CA GLN A 32 -14.51 2.86 2.59
C GLN A 32 -14.29 2.47 1.13
N LEU A 33 -13.22 1.72 0.84
CA LEU A 33 -12.89 1.27 -0.52
C LEU A 33 -13.61 -0.03 -0.90
N LYS A 34 -14.27 -0.69 0.04
CA LYS A 34 -14.94 -1.98 -0.15
C LYS A 34 -13.97 -3.02 -0.75
N CYS A 35 -12.76 -3.06 -0.22
CA CYS A 35 -11.75 -4.02 -0.65
C CYS A 35 -11.65 -5.21 0.31
N ASP A 36 -10.85 -6.21 -0.05
CA ASP A 36 -10.76 -7.48 0.67
C ASP A 36 -9.56 -7.56 1.61
N ARG A 37 -8.48 -6.86 1.25
CA ARG A 37 -7.28 -6.80 2.05
C ARG A 37 -6.59 -5.46 1.81
N ILE A 38 -5.97 -4.92 2.86
CA ILE A 38 -5.06 -3.79 2.74
C ILE A 38 -3.82 -4.10 3.57
N PHE A 39 -2.65 -3.88 3.01
CA PHE A 39 -1.43 -3.91 3.80
C PHE A 39 -0.61 -2.64 3.55
N LEU A 40 0.20 -2.31 4.55
CA LEU A 40 1.14 -1.19 4.49
C LEU A 40 2.55 -1.73 4.61
N TYR A 41 3.28 -1.67 3.52
CA TYR A 41 4.71 -1.98 3.48
C TYR A 41 5.49 -0.71 3.78
N THR A 42 6.49 -0.81 4.67
CA THR A 42 7.37 0.29 5.04
C THR A 42 8.81 -0.11 4.77
N ARG A 43 9.63 0.82 4.32
CA ARG A 43 11.03 0.56 4.00
C ARG A 43 11.92 1.77 4.27
N ASN A 44 13.18 1.49 4.61
CA ASN A 44 14.21 2.51 4.71
C ASN A 44 14.89 2.63 3.34
N PRO A 45 14.81 3.78 2.66
CA PRO A 45 15.38 3.90 1.31
C PRO A 45 16.90 3.86 1.26
N GLN A 46 17.59 4.12 2.38
CA GLN A 46 19.04 4.04 2.44
C GLN A 46 19.54 2.60 2.58
N THR A 47 18.91 1.82 3.43
CA THR A 47 19.33 0.43 3.72
C THR A 47 18.63 -0.60 2.84
N LYS A 48 17.50 -0.23 2.24
CA LYS A 48 16.60 -1.14 1.48
C LYS A 48 16.06 -2.29 2.34
N VAL A 49 15.91 -2.04 3.63
CA VAL A 49 15.31 -2.97 4.58
C VAL A 49 13.86 -2.55 4.82
N GLY A 50 12.94 -3.49 4.73
CA GLY A 50 11.52 -3.20 4.88
C GLY A 50 10.76 -4.31 5.58
N LYS A 51 9.51 -4.00 5.91
CA LYS A 51 8.55 -4.97 6.44
C LYS A 51 7.12 -4.48 6.24
N VAL A 52 6.16 -5.39 6.30
CA VAL A 52 4.74 -5.04 6.41
C VAL A 52 4.47 -4.66 7.86
N VAL A 53 4.08 -3.41 8.10
CA VAL A 53 3.80 -2.92 9.45
C VAL A 53 2.38 -3.22 9.89
N SER A 54 1.45 -3.34 8.96
CA SER A 54 0.04 -3.59 9.25
C SER A 54 -0.62 -4.25 8.05
N CYS A 55 -1.53 -5.20 8.33
CA CYS A 55 -2.34 -5.85 7.31
C CYS A 55 -3.75 -6.06 7.87
N TRP A 56 -4.75 -5.65 7.11
CA TRP A 56 -6.16 -5.90 7.41
C TRP A 56 -6.75 -6.81 6.34
N ARG A 57 -7.55 -7.78 6.77
CA ARG A 57 -8.29 -8.70 5.90
C ARG A 57 -9.76 -8.64 6.24
N ARG A 58 -10.60 -8.65 5.21
CA ARG A 58 -12.06 -8.67 5.42
C ARG A 58 -12.52 -9.96 6.09
N THR A 59 -11.94 -11.08 5.69
CA THR A 59 -12.20 -12.41 6.29
C THR A 59 -10.88 -13.17 6.47
N LEU A 60 -10.88 -14.17 7.32
CA LEU A 60 -9.70 -15.01 7.57
C LEU A 60 -9.38 -15.94 6.40
N GLU A 61 -10.31 -16.12 5.46
CA GLU A 61 -10.08 -16.90 4.23
C GLU A 61 -9.16 -16.19 3.25
N ILE A 62 -9.08 -14.86 3.33
CA ILE A 62 -8.18 -14.07 2.51
C ILE A 62 -6.76 -14.25 3.03
N PRO A 63 -5.77 -14.55 2.14
CA PRO A 63 -4.39 -14.77 2.59
C PRO A 63 -3.81 -13.55 3.32
N ASP A 64 -3.16 -13.82 4.45
CA ASP A 64 -2.39 -12.79 5.16
C ASP A 64 -1.10 -12.50 4.39
N ILE A 65 -0.54 -11.33 4.62
CA ILE A 65 0.82 -11.01 4.20
C ILE A 65 1.72 -11.30 5.40
N ASP A 66 2.38 -12.44 5.38
CA ASP A 66 3.24 -12.90 6.47
C ASP A 66 4.67 -12.38 6.28
N ASP A 67 4.84 -11.05 6.42
CA ASP A 67 6.13 -10.41 6.23
C ASP A 67 6.32 -9.28 7.26
N TYR A 68 6.12 -9.62 8.53
CA TYR A 68 6.10 -8.66 9.64
C TYR A 68 7.46 -8.38 10.25
N GLU A 69 8.53 -8.96 9.70
CA GLU A 69 9.88 -8.72 10.18
C GLU A 69 10.70 -7.90 9.21
N TRP A 70 11.66 -7.13 9.75
CA TRP A 70 12.58 -6.35 8.92
C TRP A 70 13.46 -7.28 8.08
N LYS A 71 13.38 -7.13 6.76
CA LYS A 71 14.13 -7.95 5.80
C LYS A 71 14.74 -7.07 4.72
N GLN A 72 15.92 -7.50 4.25
CA GLN A 72 16.53 -6.91 3.07
C GLN A 72 15.68 -7.21 1.84
N GLU A 73 15.38 -6.18 1.04
CA GLU A 73 14.67 -6.36 -0.23
C GLU A 73 15.52 -7.21 -1.19
N PRO A 74 14.92 -8.21 -1.85
CA PRO A 74 15.62 -8.96 -2.89
C PRO A 74 16.05 -8.04 -4.03
N GLU A 75 17.29 -8.18 -4.51
CA GLU A 75 17.79 -7.38 -5.63
C GLU A 75 17.00 -7.61 -6.93
N SER A 76 16.42 -8.81 -7.07
CA SER A 76 15.62 -9.19 -8.23
C SER A 76 14.21 -8.59 -8.23
N LEU A 77 13.73 -8.07 -7.09
CA LEU A 77 12.33 -7.66 -6.93
C LEU A 77 11.89 -6.63 -7.97
N ALA A 78 12.69 -5.60 -8.21
CA ALA A 78 12.37 -4.57 -9.19
C ALA A 78 12.33 -5.10 -10.64
N LYS A 79 13.03 -6.20 -10.93
CA LYS A 79 12.98 -6.84 -12.24
C LYS A 79 11.76 -7.72 -12.41
N GLU A 80 11.32 -8.35 -11.33
CA GLU A 80 10.17 -9.25 -11.33
C GLU A 80 8.85 -8.50 -11.22
N ASP A 81 8.84 -7.38 -10.51
CA ASP A 81 7.64 -6.60 -10.20
C ASP A 81 7.73 -5.17 -10.76
N PRO A 82 7.13 -4.92 -11.94
CA PRO A 82 7.10 -3.57 -12.54
C PRO A 82 6.40 -2.52 -11.65
N LEU A 83 5.43 -2.92 -10.84
CA LEU A 83 4.78 -2.01 -9.89
C LEU A 83 5.79 -1.51 -8.84
N PHE A 84 6.58 -2.42 -8.30
CA PHE A 84 7.63 -2.05 -7.34
C PHE A 84 8.71 -1.20 -8.01
N ALA A 85 9.11 -1.53 -9.24
CA ALA A 85 10.07 -0.72 -10.00
C ALA A 85 9.56 0.72 -10.21
N ALA A 86 8.27 0.89 -10.54
CA ALA A 86 7.66 2.21 -10.69
C ALA A 86 7.67 2.98 -9.37
N ALA A 87 7.38 2.30 -8.26
CA ALA A 87 7.42 2.91 -6.93
C ALA A 87 8.83 3.38 -6.57
N LEU A 88 9.85 2.57 -6.83
CA LEU A 88 11.26 2.94 -6.60
C LEU A 88 11.67 4.17 -7.40
N ASN A 89 11.11 4.37 -8.58
CA ASN A 89 11.35 5.54 -9.42
C ASN A 89 10.42 6.71 -9.10
N ALA A 90 9.73 6.65 -7.97
CA ALA A 90 8.80 7.68 -7.49
C ALA A 90 7.75 8.08 -8.55
N LYS A 91 7.32 7.11 -9.35
CA LYS A 91 6.23 7.31 -10.31
C LYS A 91 4.90 7.47 -9.56
N PRO A 92 3.88 8.11 -10.19
CA PRO A 92 2.55 8.19 -9.59
C PRO A 92 1.99 6.81 -9.23
N SER A 93 1.14 6.76 -8.20
CA SER A 93 0.46 5.54 -7.78
C SER A 93 -0.33 4.92 -8.92
N ILE A 94 -0.41 3.59 -8.92
CA ILE A 94 -0.96 2.80 -10.01
C ILE A 94 -2.23 2.10 -9.54
N PHE A 95 -3.28 2.19 -10.36
CA PHE A 95 -4.59 1.60 -10.11
C PHE A 95 -4.84 0.52 -11.15
N ILE A 96 -4.91 -0.73 -10.70
CA ILE A 96 -5.11 -1.89 -11.57
C ILE A 96 -6.52 -2.42 -11.39
N GLU A 97 -7.31 -2.35 -12.44
CA GLU A 97 -8.71 -2.80 -12.42
C GLU A 97 -8.84 -4.31 -12.61
N ASP A 98 -7.92 -4.92 -13.36
CA ASP A 98 -7.90 -6.36 -13.63
C ASP A 98 -6.47 -6.80 -13.95
N VAL A 99 -5.88 -7.59 -13.06
CA VAL A 99 -4.53 -8.13 -13.23
C VAL A 99 -4.44 -9.01 -14.51
N GLU A 100 -5.54 -9.70 -14.85
CA GLU A 100 -5.59 -10.60 -16.00
C GLU A 100 -5.40 -9.87 -17.35
N THR A 101 -5.94 -8.65 -17.46
CA THR A 101 -5.96 -7.87 -18.69
C THR A 101 -5.04 -6.65 -18.66
N ALA A 102 -4.35 -6.41 -17.55
CA ALA A 102 -3.48 -5.25 -17.40
C ALA A 102 -2.30 -5.31 -18.38
N ASN A 103 -1.79 -4.13 -18.72
CA ASN A 103 -0.61 -4.00 -19.58
C ASN A 103 0.58 -4.73 -18.94
N PRO A 104 1.21 -5.71 -19.64
CA PRO A 104 2.34 -6.45 -19.10
C PRO A 104 3.57 -5.60 -18.75
N GLU A 105 3.68 -4.40 -19.31
CA GLU A 105 4.75 -3.46 -18.96
C GLU A 105 4.52 -2.83 -17.58
N ILE A 106 3.27 -2.83 -17.09
CA ILE A 106 2.88 -2.25 -15.81
C ILE A 106 2.74 -3.31 -14.74
N VAL A 107 2.20 -4.50 -15.10
CA VAL A 107 1.93 -5.59 -14.17
C VAL A 107 2.50 -6.88 -14.70
N ASN A 108 3.32 -7.55 -13.92
CA ASN A 108 3.73 -8.93 -14.19
C ASN A 108 2.67 -9.88 -13.61
N LYS A 109 1.77 -10.32 -14.47
CA LYS A 109 0.66 -11.19 -14.12
C LYS A 109 1.08 -12.45 -13.36
N LYS A 110 2.13 -13.12 -13.82
CA LYS A 110 2.62 -14.35 -13.18
C LYS A 110 3.15 -14.08 -11.78
N PHE A 111 3.88 -12.98 -11.61
CA PHE A 111 4.38 -12.56 -10.31
C PHE A 111 3.23 -12.24 -9.36
N GLU A 112 2.23 -11.48 -9.81
CA GLU A 112 1.08 -11.11 -9.00
C GLU A 112 0.26 -12.34 -8.57
N GLN A 113 0.01 -13.26 -9.50
CA GLN A 113 -0.74 -14.48 -9.20
C GLN A 113 -0.02 -15.40 -8.23
N LYS A 114 1.29 -15.55 -8.40
CA LYS A 114 2.12 -16.40 -7.54
C LYS A 114 2.30 -15.82 -6.15
N THR A 115 2.54 -14.51 -6.07
CA THR A 115 2.92 -13.83 -4.82
C THR A 115 1.72 -13.40 -3.99
N PHE A 116 0.69 -12.86 -4.65
CA PHE A 116 -0.43 -12.20 -3.97
C PHE A 116 -1.80 -12.82 -4.25
N GLY A 117 -2.06 -13.24 -5.48
CA GLY A 117 -3.32 -13.87 -5.87
C GLY A 117 -4.51 -12.92 -6.06
N HIS A 118 -4.32 -11.61 -5.97
CA HIS A 118 -5.42 -10.64 -6.11
C HIS A 118 -5.79 -10.38 -7.58
N LYS A 119 -7.03 -9.90 -7.80
CA LYS A 119 -7.57 -9.59 -9.13
C LYS A 119 -7.44 -8.12 -9.50
N ALA A 120 -7.63 -7.24 -8.52
CA ALA A 120 -7.49 -5.79 -8.67
C ALA A 120 -6.72 -5.23 -7.49
N LEU A 121 -6.04 -4.11 -7.67
CA LEU A 121 -5.27 -3.50 -6.58
C LEU A 121 -5.04 -2.01 -6.83
N ILE A 122 -4.74 -1.32 -5.75
CA ILE A 122 -4.13 0.01 -5.79
C ILE A 122 -2.70 -0.15 -5.25
N HIS A 123 -1.71 0.32 -6.01
CA HIS A 123 -0.32 0.36 -5.60
C HIS A 123 0.03 1.81 -5.30
N ALA A 124 -0.26 2.23 -4.06
CA ALA A 124 -0.07 3.63 -3.64
C ALA A 124 1.37 3.84 -3.16
N HIS A 125 2.06 4.76 -3.79
CA HIS A 125 3.48 5.03 -3.56
C HIS A 125 3.65 6.14 -2.52
N LEU A 126 4.29 5.83 -1.41
CA LEU A 126 4.56 6.77 -0.32
C LEU A 126 5.98 7.29 -0.48
N CYS A 127 6.10 8.39 -1.22
CA CYS A 127 7.39 8.96 -1.60
C CYS A 127 7.59 10.35 -1.01
N GLN A 128 8.84 10.67 -0.68
CA GLN A 128 9.24 12.01 -0.27
C GLN A 128 10.64 12.29 -0.83
N GLU A 129 10.80 13.44 -1.46
CA GLU A 129 12.06 13.87 -2.06
C GLU A 129 12.63 12.84 -3.05
N GLY A 130 11.75 12.21 -3.83
CA GLY A 130 12.13 11.21 -4.81
C GLY A 130 12.48 9.83 -4.23
N LEU A 131 12.32 9.62 -2.93
CA LEU A 131 12.63 8.36 -2.26
C LEU A 131 11.35 7.63 -1.85
N LEU A 132 11.32 6.33 -2.08
CA LEU A 132 10.20 5.47 -1.68
C LEU A 132 10.38 5.03 -0.22
N TRP A 133 9.38 5.38 0.61
CA TRP A 133 9.34 5.03 2.03
C TRP A 133 8.34 3.92 2.33
N GLY A 134 7.36 3.71 1.48
CA GLY A 134 6.38 2.66 1.69
C GLY A 134 5.40 2.51 0.54
N ILE A 135 4.57 1.47 0.65
CA ILE A 135 3.52 1.16 -0.31
C ILE A 135 2.26 0.79 0.48
N LEU A 136 1.17 1.48 0.18
CA LEU A 136 -0.16 1.13 0.69
C LEU A 136 -0.89 0.40 -0.42
N GLN A 137 -1.35 -0.83 -0.14
CA GLN A 137 -1.87 -1.70 -1.18
C GLN A 137 -3.26 -2.29 -0.86
N PRO A 138 -4.34 -1.57 -1.19
CA PRO A 138 -5.68 -2.16 -1.19
C PRO A 138 -5.83 -3.19 -2.31
N CYS A 139 -6.46 -4.32 -2.00
CA CYS A 139 -6.58 -5.46 -2.92
C CYS A 139 -8.01 -6.02 -2.96
N ILE A 140 -8.42 -6.46 -4.16
CA ILE A 140 -9.66 -7.18 -4.41
C ILE A 140 -9.32 -8.58 -4.95
N PHE A 141 -9.90 -9.63 -4.37
CA PHE A 141 -9.59 -11.02 -4.74
C PHE A 141 -10.61 -11.66 -5.67
N ALA A 142 -11.90 -11.41 -5.44
CA ALA A 142 -12.95 -12.19 -6.08
C ALA A 142 -13.20 -11.81 -7.55
N LYS A 143 -12.98 -10.56 -7.92
CA LYS A 143 -13.37 -10.02 -9.23
C LYS A 143 -12.55 -8.77 -9.58
N PRO A 144 -12.51 -8.37 -10.85
CA PRO A 144 -12.01 -7.06 -11.23
C PRO A 144 -12.80 -5.92 -10.57
N ARG A 145 -12.19 -4.74 -10.47
CA ARG A 145 -12.79 -3.57 -9.84
C ARG A 145 -12.45 -2.31 -10.64
N THR A 146 -13.47 -1.53 -11.00
CA THR A 146 -13.28 -0.19 -11.53
C THR A 146 -13.06 0.79 -10.36
N TRP A 147 -11.89 1.40 -10.31
CA TRP A 147 -11.57 2.38 -9.28
C TRP A 147 -12.19 3.73 -9.64
N GLN A 148 -13.07 4.21 -8.75
CA GLN A 148 -13.79 5.46 -8.97
C GLN A 148 -12.90 6.67 -8.72
N GLU A 149 -13.32 7.83 -9.23
CA GLU A 149 -12.62 9.10 -8.97
C GLU A 149 -12.49 9.38 -7.47
N SER A 150 -13.53 9.05 -6.69
CA SER A 150 -13.51 9.20 -5.23
C SER A 150 -12.46 8.32 -4.57
N ASP A 151 -12.26 7.08 -5.07
CA ASP A 151 -11.22 6.18 -4.57
C ASP A 151 -9.83 6.78 -4.80
N ARG A 152 -9.59 7.28 -6.01
CA ARG A 152 -8.33 7.93 -6.40
C ARG A 152 -8.04 9.16 -5.54
N HIS A 153 -9.07 9.93 -5.26
CA HIS A 153 -8.95 11.14 -4.45
C HIS A 153 -8.59 10.83 -2.99
N ILE A 154 -9.24 9.83 -2.42
CA ILE A 154 -8.93 9.36 -1.05
C ILE A 154 -7.48 8.91 -0.97
N ILE A 155 -7.02 8.11 -1.92
CA ILE A 155 -5.64 7.61 -1.96
C ILE A 155 -4.64 8.77 -2.05
N ALA A 156 -4.88 9.75 -2.91
CA ALA A 156 -4.00 10.92 -3.06
C ALA A 156 -3.85 11.68 -1.73
N GLN A 157 -4.94 11.88 -1.00
CA GLN A 157 -4.90 12.55 0.30
C GLN A 157 -4.19 11.70 1.35
N LEU A 158 -4.42 10.38 1.36
CA LEU A 158 -3.77 9.48 2.29
C LEU A 158 -2.27 9.42 2.07
N GLU A 159 -1.81 9.42 0.81
CA GLU A 159 -0.37 9.46 0.51
C GLU A 159 0.30 10.64 1.23
N THR A 160 -0.30 11.82 1.15
CA THR A 160 0.23 13.03 1.80
C THR A 160 0.24 12.92 3.33
N LYS A 161 -0.78 12.30 3.91
CA LYS A 161 -0.92 12.18 5.38
C LYS A 161 -0.09 11.03 5.96
N ILE A 162 0.01 9.92 5.24
CA ILE A 162 0.68 8.71 5.74
C ILE A 162 2.19 8.78 5.58
N THR A 163 2.71 9.36 4.50
CA THR A 163 4.14 9.39 4.23
C THR A 163 4.97 9.94 5.40
N PRO A 164 4.64 11.10 6.01
CA PRO A 164 5.40 11.58 7.17
C PRO A 164 5.36 10.62 8.36
N LEU A 165 4.24 9.93 8.56
CA LEU A 165 4.09 8.96 9.64
C LEU A 165 4.94 7.72 9.42
N VAL A 166 5.03 7.25 8.17
CA VAL A 166 5.89 6.13 7.80
C VAL A 166 7.35 6.49 8.05
N ILE A 167 7.78 7.69 7.65
CA ILE A 167 9.13 8.18 7.87
C ILE A 167 9.43 8.22 9.38
N LYS A 168 8.52 8.77 10.17
CA LYS A 168 8.64 8.80 11.63
C LYS A 168 8.78 7.40 12.21
N TYR A 169 7.92 6.47 11.77
CA TYR A 169 7.95 5.08 12.21
C TYR A 169 9.30 4.41 11.92
N ILE A 170 9.80 4.58 10.70
CA ILE A 170 11.07 3.99 10.30
C ILE A 170 12.22 4.57 11.11
N ASN A 171 12.26 5.88 11.31
CA ASN A 171 13.30 6.55 12.09
C ASN A 171 13.29 6.16 13.57
N GLN A 172 12.13 5.78 14.10
CA GLN A 172 12.00 5.34 15.50
C GLN A 172 12.36 3.86 15.68
N THR A 173 12.12 3.01 14.69
CA THR A 173 12.18 1.55 14.84
C THR A 173 13.35 0.91 14.09
N GLN A 174 13.82 1.51 13.03
CA GLN A 174 14.89 1.01 12.17
C GLN A 174 16.15 1.85 12.45
N LYS A 175 16.84 1.57 13.53
CA LYS A 175 18.06 2.29 13.93
C LYS A 175 19.32 1.58 13.47
#